data_e736bf148524ce1f0a9b697fe54d9109
#
_entry.id   e736bf148524ce1f0a9b697fe54d9109
#
_cell.length_a   1.000
_cell.length_b   1.000
_cell.length_c   1.000
_cell.angle_alpha   90.00
_cell.angle_beta   90.00
_cell.angle_gamma   90.00
#
_symmetry.space_group_name_H-M   'P 1'
#
loop_
_entity.id
_entity.type
_entity.pdbx_description
1 polymer ?
#
loop_
_entity_poly.entity_id
_entity_poly.type
_entity_poly.pdbx_seq_one_letter_code
_entity_poly.pdbx_strand_id
1 'polypeptide(L)'
;MVYILIHGLGQDETSWNQVESLLLQKKMKVKKVSLYQLLQNQDFTYENLFESFVQYCLQFQEKVSLCGLSLGGILAMDFAKAYPQHIQSLIIIGAPYKIPRLLFGIQNLIFHLMPQSTFEKMALKKKDFISLVQSMTYINISKDLELIQCPTLLLCGEKDTHNKKG
;
A
#
# COMPACT_ATOMS: atom_id res chain seq x y z
N MET A 1 2.14 21.09 2.17
CA MET A 1 2.44 19.66 2.41
C MET A 1 1.14 18.88 2.52
N VAL A 2 0.98 17.83 1.74
CA VAL A 2 -0.20 16.97 1.72
C VAL A 2 0.17 15.59 2.28
N TYR A 3 -0.68 15.06 3.17
CA TYR A 3 -0.60 13.69 3.67
C TYR A 3 -1.49 12.79 2.82
N ILE A 4 -0.94 11.71 2.27
CA ILE A 4 -1.68 10.71 1.49
C ILE A 4 -1.76 9.42 2.30
N LEU A 5 -2.98 9.01 2.64
CA LEU A 5 -3.27 7.80 3.40
C LEU A 5 -3.62 6.66 2.43
N ILE A 6 -2.87 5.56 2.52
CA ILE A 6 -2.90 4.45 1.54
C ILE A 6 -3.29 3.17 2.26
N HIS A 7 -4.44 2.61 1.92
CA HIS A 7 -4.99 1.42 2.57
C HIS A 7 -4.25 0.12 2.16
N GLY A 8 -4.48 -0.94 2.93
CA GLY A 8 -3.95 -2.27 2.67
C GLY A 8 -4.78 -3.07 1.67
N LEU A 9 -4.26 -4.24 1.31
CA LEU A 9 -4.96 -5.21 0.45
C LEU A 9 -6.27 -5.67 1.11
N GLY A 10 -7.36 -5.71 0.34
CA GLY A 10 -8.69 -6.08 0.83
C GLY A 10 -9.40 -5.03 1.69
N GLN A 11 -8.84 -3.83 1.77
CA GLN A 11 -9.43 -2.65 2.42
C GLN A 11 -9.79 -1.61 1.36
N ASP A 12 -10.39 -0.51 1.81
CA ASP A 12 -10.65 0.68 1.02
C ASP A 12 -10.23 1.95 1.79
N GLU A 13 -10.42 3.10 1.18
CA GLU A 13 -10.07 4.39 1.77
C GLU A 13 -10.85 4.71 3.05
N THR A 14 -11.98 4.04 3.31
CA THR A 14 -12.77 4.27 4.54
C THR A 14 -12.05 3.77 5.79
N SER A 15 -11.10 2.84 5.65
CA SER A 15 -10.23 2.39 6.72
C SER A 15 -9.49 3.53 7.43
N TRP A 16 -9.33 4.67 6.74
CA TRP A 16 -8.64 5.84 7.25
C TRP A 16 -9.55 6.94 7.81
N ASN A 17 -10.89 6.75 7.85
CA ASN A 17 -11.83 7.80 8.24
C ASN A 17 -11.51 8.44 9.59
N GLN A 18 -11.15 7.63 10.59
CA GLN A 18 -10.83 8.14 11.93
C GLN A 18 -9.53 8.95 11.93
N VAL A 19 -8.49 8.45 11.27
CA VAL A 19 -7.19 9.13 11.16
C VAL A 19 -7.34 10.43 10.38
N GLU A 20 -8.06 10.41 9.26
CA GLU A 20 -8.37 11.60 8.47
C GLU A 20 -9.05 12.67 9.34
N SER A 21 -10.09 12.29 10.09
CA SER A 21 -10.83 13.20 10.96
C SER A 21 -9.89 13.89 11.99
N LEU A 22 -9.00 13.13 12.62
CA LEU A 22 -8.04 13.65 13.59
C LEU A 22 -7.02 14.61 12.95
N LEU A 23 -6.55 14.29 11.74
CA LEU A 23 -5.58 15.13 11.03
C LEU A 23 -6.24 16.42 10.53
N LEU A 24 -7.48 16.36 10.06
CA LEU A 24 -8.26 17.53 9.65
C LEU A 24 -8.53 18.49 10.82
N GLN A 25 -8.82 17.97 12.03
CA GLN A 25 -8.94 18.78 13.25
C GLN A 25 -7.65 19.55 13.56
N LYS A 26 -6.49 18.99 13.18
CA LYS A 26 -5.18 19.63 13.27
C LYS A 26 -4.86 20.56 12.09
N LYS A 27 -5.84 20.85 11.23
CA LYS A 27 -5.72 21.67 10.02
C LYS A 27 -4.68 21.14 9.01
N MET A 28 -4.44 19.84 9.01
CA MET A 28 -3.52 19.21 8.05
C MET A 28 -4.26 18.92 6.73
N LYS A 29 -3.58 19.08 5.60
CA LYS A 29 -4.12 18.71 4.29
C LYS A 29 -3.97 17.19 4.12
N VAL A 30 -5.09 16.48 4.04
CA VAL A 30 -5.12 15.01 3.95
C VAL A 30 -5.88 14.57 2.72
N LYS A 31 -5.40 13.50 2.10
CA LYS A 31 -6.07 12.77 1.02
C LYS A 31 -6.04 11.29 1.34
N LYS A 32 -7.15 10.60 1.14
CA LYS A 32 -7.21 9.13 1.12
C LYS A 32 -7.24 8.68 -0.33
N VAL A 33 -6.42 7.73 -0.68
CA VAL A 33 -6.42 7.16 -2.03
C VAL A 33 -7.23 5.88 -2.05
N SER A 34 -8.13 5.76 -3.03
CA SER A 34 -8.83 4.51 -3.32
C SER A 34 -8.03 3.74 -4.37
N LEU A 35 -7.18 2.82 -3.92
CA LEU A 35 -6.22 2.10 -4.77
C LEU A 35 -6.90 1.39 -5.94
N TYR A 36 -8.05 0.77 -5.69
CA TYR A 36 -8.73 -0.01 -6.73
C TYR A 36 -9.45 0.87 -7.76
N GLN A 37 -9.80 2.10 -7.40
CA GLN A 37 -10.31 3.08 -8.37
C GLN A 37 -9.21 3.57 -9.32
N LEU A 38 -7.95 3.58 -8.88
CA LEU A 38 -6.82 3.91 -9.76
C LEU A 38 -6.65 2.90 -10.90
N LEU A 39 -7.10 1.65 -10.70
CA LEU A 39 -7.03 0.56 -11.67
C LEU A 39 -8.27 0.44 -12.58
N GLN A 40 -9.16 1.43 -12.59
CA GLN A 40 -10.33 1.38 -13.48
C GLN A 40 -9.88 1.20 -14.94
N ASN A 41 -10.41 0.15 -15.58
CA ASN A 41 -10.10 -0.24 -16.96
C ASN A 41 -8.68 -0.78 -17.21
N GLN A 42 -8.00 -1.22 -16.17
CA GLN A 42 -6.69 -1.87 -16.26
C GLN A 42 -6.74 -3.25 -15.61
N ASP A 43 -5.76 -4.10 -15.93
CA ASP A 43 -5.56 -5.35 -15.21
C ASP A 43 -5.10 -5.08 -13.78
N PHE A 44 -5.66 -5.84 -12.85
CA PHE A 44 -5.32 -5.75 -11.42
C PHE A 44 -3.98 -6.42 -11.17
N THR A 45 -2.90 -5.73 -11.49
CA THR A 45 -1.52 -6.12 -11.21
C THR A 45 -0.86 -5.06 -10.32
N TYR A 46 0.18 -5.47 -9.61
CA TYR A 46 0.96 -4.52 -8.81
C TYR A 46 1.65 -3.46 -9.68
N GLU A 47 2.08 -3.84 -10.84
CA GLU A 47 2.76 -2.97 -11.80
C GLU A 47 1.84 -1.82 -12.24
N ASN A 48 0.64 -2.15 -12.73
CA ASN A 48 -0.38 -1.15 -13.09
C ASN A 48 -0.81 -0.31 -11.89
N LEU A 49 -0.92 -0.95 -10.70
CA LEU A 49 -1.26 -0.23 -9.47
C LEU A 49 -0.18 0.77 -9.08
N PHE A 50 1.08 0.38 -9.18
CA PHE A 50 2.20 1.27 -8.88
C PHE A 50 2.27 2.42 -9.87
N GLU A 51 2.16 2.17 -11.18
CA GLU A 51 2.15 3.21 -12.20
C GLU A 51 1.01 4.21 -11.99
N SER A 52 -0.20 3.71 -11.75
CA SER A 52 -1.37 4.56 -11.47
C SER A 52 -1.21 5.37 -10.18
N PHE A 53 -0.61 4.77 -9.15
CA PHE A 53 -0.29 5.45 -7.90
C PHE A 53 0.78 6.53 -8.08
N VAL A 54 1.79 6.28 -8.89
CA VAL A 54 2.79 7.29 -9.28
C VAL A 54 2.11 8.47 -9.95
N GLN A 55 1.27 8.23 -10.95
CA GLN A 55 0.54 9.31 -11.63
C GLN A 55 -0.35 10.10 -10.66
N TYR A 56 -0.99 9.43 -9.71
CA TYR A 56 -1.76 10.10 -8.67
C TYR A 56 -0.88 10.99 -7.77
N CYS A 57 0.29 10.51 -7.35
CA CYS A 57 1.19 11.29 -6.49
C CYS A 57 1.83 12.48 -7.23
N LEU A 58 2.16 12.32 -8.49
CA LEU A 58 2.79 13.38 -9.30
C LEU A 58 1.85 14.55 -9.67
N GLN A 59 0.54 14.41 -9.43
CA GLN A 59 -0.40 15.53 -9.58
C GLN A 59 -0.19 16.64 -8.54
N PHE A 60 0.47 16.33 -7.41
CA PHE A 60 0.74 17.30 -6.36
C PHE A 60 2.02 18.08 -6.70
N GLN A 61 1.92 19.41 -6.76
CA GLN A 61 3.07 20.29 -7.04
C GLN A 61 4.07 20.33 -5.88
N GLU A 62 3.61 20.07 -4.66
CA GLU A 62 4.44 20.02 -3.46
C GLU A 62 4.81 18.59 -3.09
N LYS A 63 5.93 18.42 -2.35
CA LYS A 63 6.31 17.12 -1.80
C LYS A 63 5.18 16.54 -0.93
N VAL A 64 4.95 15.24 -1.07
CA VAL A 64 3.92 14.52 -0.33
C VAL A 64 4.49 13.74 0.84
N SER A 65 3.71 13.60 1.91
CA SER A 65 3.98 12.68 3.02
C SER A 65 3.07 11.46 2.85
N LEU A 66 3.65 10.27 2.72
CA LEU A 66 2.90 9.05 2.50
C LEU A 66 2.75 8.26 3.80
N CYS A 67 1.53 7.83 4.09
CA CYS A 67 1.22 6.94 5.20
C CYS A 67 0.54 5.69 4.66
N GLY A 68 1.25 4.58 4.64
CA GLY A 68 0.81 3.34 4.01
C GLY A 68 0.70 2.16 4.97
N LEU A 69 -0.43 1.46 4.89
CA LEU A 69 -0.68 0.22 5.63
C LEU A 69 -0.48 -0.98 4.72
N SER A 70 0.37 -1.95 5.11
CA SER A 70 0.59 -3.21 4.38
C SER A 70 0.92 -2.96 2.89
N LEU A 71 0.06 -3.34 1.94
CA LEU A 71 0.20 -3.04 0.50
C LEU A 71 0.46 -1.54 0.25
N GLY A 72 -0.27 -0.67 0.94
CA GLY A 72 -0.06 0.78 0.85
C GLY A 72 1.32 1.22 1.32
N GLY A 73 1.90 0.51 2.29
CA GLY A 73 3.27 0.72 2.74
C GLY A 73 4.31 0.30 1.69
N ILE A 74 4.04 -0.80 0.97
CA ILE A 74 4.88 -1.27 -0.14
C ILE A 74 4.91 -0.22 -1.26
N LEU A 75 3.73 0.24 -1.70
CA LEU A 75 3.61 1.29 -2.72
C LEU A 75 4.33 2.58 -2.32
N ALA A 76 4.20 2.99 -1.04
CA ALA A 76 4.85 4.18 -0.51
C ALA A 76 6.38 4.06 -0.54
N MET A 77 6.94 2.90 -0.17
CA MET A 77 8.38 2.63 -0.24
C MET A 77 8.88 2.64 -1.68
N ASP A 78 8.18 1.97 -2.60
CA ASP A 78 8.58 1.94 -4.01
C ASP A 78 8.50 3.33 -4.65
N PHE A 79 7.48 4.13 -4.32
CA PHE A 79 7.42 5.53 -4.75
C PHE A 79 8.59 6.35 -4.21
N ALA A 80 8.93 6.20 -2.93
CA ALA A 80 10.03 6.95 -2.33
C ALA A 80 11.40 6.61 -2.92
N LYS A 81 11.60 5.35 -3.32
CA LYS A 81 12.82 4.94 -4.05
C LYS A 81 12.90 5.52 -5.44
N ALA A 82 11.77 5.48 -6.18
CA ALA A 82 11.72 5.92 -7.57
C ALA A 82 11.66 7.46 -7.72
N TYR A 83 11.06 8.16 -6.74
CA TYR A 83 10.80 9.60 -6.80
C TYR A 83 11.22 10.33 -5.51
N PRO A 84 12.49 10.20 -5.06
CA PRO A 84 12.94 10.77 -3.78
C PRO A 84 12.77 12.29 -3.69
N GLN A 85 12.79 12.99 -4.82
CA GLN A 85 12.58 14.44 -4.89
C GLN A 85 11.13 14.87 -4.61
N HIS A 86 10.13 13.97 -4.76
CA HIS A 86 8.71 14.25 -4.56
C HIS A 86 8.21 13.83 -3.18
N ILE A 87 9.05 13.18 -2.36
CA ILE A 87 8.65 12.69 -1.04
C ILE A 87 9.19 13.60 0.06
N GLN A 88 8.36 13.87 1.07
CA GLN A 88 8.72 14.62 2.27
C GLN A 88 9.00 13.69 3.46
N SER A 89 8.15 12.69 3.65
CA SER A 89 8.31 11.71 4.73
C SER A 89 7.47 10.46 4.46
N LEU A 90 7.83 9.35 5.13
CA LEU A 90 7.10 8.09 5.10
C LEU A 90 6.61 7.69 6.50
N ILE A 91 5.42 7.12 6.55
CA ILE A 91 4.91 6.35 7.69
C ILE A 91 4.48 4.99 7.13
N ILE A 92 5.16 3.94 7.53
CA ILE A 92 4.95 2.57 7.04
C ILE A 92 4.41 1.73 8.20
N ILE A 93 3.24 1.14 8.00
CA ILE A 93 2.52 0.40 9.04
C ILE A 93 2.34 -1.05 8.59
N GLY A 94 2.94 -1.99 9.31
CA GLY A 94 2.75 -3.43 9.07
C GLY A 94 3.02 -3.88 7.63
N ALA A 95 3.94 -3.22 6.92
CA ALA A 95 4.33 -3.62 5.58
C ALA A 95 5.54 -4.55 5.63
N PRO A 96 5.47 -5.73 4.99
CA PRO A 96 6.61 -6.62 4.91
C PRO A 96 7.64 -6.04 3.94
N TYR A 97 8.91 -6.03 4.35
CA TYR A 97 10.02 -5.66 3.45
C TYR A 97 10.44 -6.84 2.55
N LYS A 98 10.06 -8.07 2.91
CA LYS A 98 10.31 -9.29 2.14
C LYS A 98 9.12 -10.23 2.27
N ILE A 99 8.59 -10.66 1.16
CA ILE A 99 7.48 -11.62 1.13
C ILE A 99 8.05 -13.01 0.85
N PRO A 100 7.94 -13.98 1.79
CA PRO A 100 8.40 -15.35 1.55
C PRO A 100 7.58 -15.99 0.43
N ARG A 101 8.23 -16.37 -0.67
CA ARG A 101 7.58 -16.97 -1.86
C ARG A 101 6.72 -18.18 -1.53
N LEU A 102 7.16 -19.00 -0.58
CA LEU A 102 6.44 -20.21 -0.17
C LEU A 102 5.08 -19.87 0.47
N LEU A 103 5.03 -18.83 1.30
CA LEU A 103 3.78 -18.39 1.93
C LEU A 103 2.79 -17.82 0.90
N PHE A 104 3.27 -17.16 -0.15
CA PHE A 104 2.45 -16.67 -1.25
C PHE A 104 1.75 -17.78 -2.00
N GLY A 105 2.44 -18.88 -2.31
CA GLY A 105 1.84 -20.04 -2.99
C GLY A 105 0.71 -20.67 -2.18
N ILE A 106 0.90 -20.84 -0.88
CA ILE A 106 -0.12 -21.38 0.04
C ILE A 106 -1.29 -20.43 0.18
N GLN A 107 -1.03 -19.13 0.39
CA GLN A 107 -2.09 -18.12 0.48
C GLN A 107 -2.92 -18.04 -0.81
N ASN A 108 -2.27 -18.11 -1.96
CA ASN A 108 -2.96 -18.08 -3.24
C ASN A 108 -3.90 -19.28 -3.41
N LEU A 109 -3.46 -20.49 -3.01
CA LEU A 109 -4.32 -21.68 -2.99
C LEU A 109 -5.53 -21.48 -2.05
N ILE A 110 -5.31 -20.94 -0.86
CA ILE A 110 -6.39 -20.66 0.11
C ILE A 110 -7.37 -19.65 -0.50
N PHE A 111 -6.90 -18.56 -1.12
CA PHE A 111 -7.77 -17.57 -1.74
C PHE A 111 -8.62 -18.14 -2.87
N HIS A 112 -8.10 -19.09 -3.66
CA HIS A 112 -8.90 -19.78 -4.67
C HIS A 112 -10.04 -20.61 -4.07
N LEU A 113 -9.84 -21.19 -2.89
CA LEU A 113 -10.84 -22.00 -2.18
C LEU A 113 -11.85 -21.15 -1.40
N MET A 114 -11.56 -19.87 -1.11
CA MET A 114 -12.45 -19.00 -0.36
C MET A 114 -13.73 -18.67 -1.17
N PRO A 115 -14.90 -18.65 -0.52
CA PRO A 115 -16.15 -18.32 -1.20
C PRO A 115 -16.19 -16.86 -1.66
N GLN A 116 -16.92 -16.59 -2.75
CA GLN A 116 -17.10 -15.26 -3.32
C GLN A 116 -17.60 -14.22 -2.31
N SER A 117 -18.50 -14.63 -1.41
CA SER A 117 -19.06 -13.75 -0.37
C SER A 117 -18.02 -13.14 0.58
N THR A 118 -16.86 -13.78 0.73
CA THR A 118 -15.75 -13.22 1.51
C THR A 118 -15.16 -12.00 0.83
N PHE A 119 -15.06 -12.02 -0.50
CA PHE A 119 -14.50 -10.93 -1.30
C PHE A 119 -15.47 -9.76 -1.50
N GLU A 120 -16.78 -10.01 -1.39
CA GLU A 120 -17.80 -8.94 -1.44
C GLU A 120 -17.65 -7.92 -0.29
N LYS A 121 -17.04 -8.36 0.83
CA LYS A 121 -16.69 -7.49 1.96
C LYS A 121 -15.35 -6.75 1.79
N MET A 122 -14.60 -7.14 0.76
CA MET A 122 -13.29 -6.58 0.47
C MET A 122 -13.44 -5.70 -0.76
N ALA A 123 -13.71 -4.52 -0.83
CA ALA A 123 -13.81 -3.57 -1.95
C ALA A 123 -13.25 -4.04 -3.33
N LEU A 124 -13.15 -5.36 -3.58
CA LEU A 124 -12.48 -5.99 -4.71
C LEU A 124 -13.12 -7.33 -5.09
N LYS A 125 -13.28 -7.60 -6.39
CA LYS A 125 -13.74 -8.91 -6.88
C LYS A 125 -12.67 -9.99 -6.67
N LYS A 126 -13.10 -11.22 -6.40
CA LYS A 126 -12.19 -12.38 -6.17
C LYS A 126 -11.11 -12.50 -7.25
N LYS A 127 -11.48 -12.40 -8.53
CA LYS A 127 -10.55 -12.50 -9.66
C LYS A 127 -9.47 -11.43 -9.58
N ASP A 128 -9.87 -10.20 -9.34
CA ASP A 128 -8.98 -9.03 -9.30
C ASP A 128 -8.04 -9.10 -8.09
N PHE A 129 -8.58 -9.54 -6.93
CA PHE A 129 -7.80 -9.78 -5.73
C PHE A 129 -6.69 -10.83 -5.97
N ILE A 130 -7.05 -11.98 -6.57
CA ILE A 130 -6.10 -13.05 -6.87
C ILE A 130 -5.04 -12.58 -7.87
N SER A 131 -5.43 -11.89 -8.94
CA SER A 131 -4.51 -11.33 -9.93
C SER A 131 -3.49 -10.39 -9.29
N LEU A 132 -3.96 -9.47 -8.45
CA LEU A 132 -3.09 -8.53 -7.73
C LEU A 132 -2.11 -9.27 -6.81
N VAL A 133 -2.59 -10.23 -6.01
CA VAL A 133 -1.73 -11.03 -5.13
C VAL A 133 -0.69 -11.82 -5.91
N GLN A 134 -1.08 -12.44 -7.04
CA GLN A 134 -0.15 -13.19 -7.89
C GLN A 134 0.96 -12.31 -8.45
N SER A 135 0.62 -11.11 -8.93
CA SER A 135 1.61 -10.18 -9.47
C SER A 135 2.62 -9.69 -8.43
N MET A 136 2.26 -9.73 -7.14
CA MET A 136 3.14 -9.35 -6.04
C MET A 136 4.17 -10.41 -5.64
N THR A 137 4.09 -11.63 -6.16
CA THR A 137 4.92 -12.77 -5.74
C THR A 137 6.43 -12.54 -5.92
N TYR A 138 6.81 -11.69 -6.87
CA TYR A 138 8.21 -11.42 -7.22
C TYR A 138 8.74 -10.07 -6.70
N ILE A 139 7.92 -9.34 -5.94
CA ILE A 139 8.34 -8.06 -5.39
C ILE A 139 9.40 -8.28 -4.31
N ASN A 140 10.52 -7.62 -4.47
CA ASN A 140 11.58 -7.56 -3.48
C ASN A 140 11.80 -6.11 -3.03
N ILE A 141 11.12 -5.72 -1.96
CA ILE A 141 11.14 -4.35 -1.45
C ILE A 141 12.45 -4.06 -0.73
N SER A 142 13.13 -5.09 -0.21
CA SER A 142 14.40 -4.94 0.51
C SER A 142 15.55 -4.49 -0.41
N LYS A 143 15.36 -4.58 -1.72
CA LYS A 143 16.33 -4.08 -2.68
C LYS A 143 16.26 -2.54 -2.74
N ASP A 144 17.42 -1.91 -2.73
CA ASP A 144 17.58 -0.47 -2.91
C ASP A 144 16.85 0.40 -1.84
N LEU A 145 16.72 -0.12 -0.60
CA LEU A 145 16.13 0.65 0.51
C LEU A 145 16.95 1.88 0.89
N GLU A 146 18.25 1.87 0.62
CA GLU A 146 19.16 2.99 0.81
C GLU A 146 18.82 4.20 -0.07
N LEU A 147 18.02 4.02 -1.11
CA LEU A 147 17.50 5.12 -1.94
C LEU A 147 16.41 5.93 -1.22
N ILE A 148 15.83 5.41 -0.15
CA ILE A 148 14.86 6.14 0.67
C ILE A 148 15.63 7.08 1.61
N GLN A 149 15.69 8.36 1.23
CA GLN A 149 16.45 9.39 1.95
C GLN A 149 15.57 10.31 2.82
N CYS A 150 14.26 10.12 2.79
CA CYS A 150 13.35 10.94 3.60
C CYS A 150 13.19 10.38 5.03
N PRO A 151 12.80 11.22 6.00
CA PRO A 151 12.42 10.75 7.33
C PRO A 151 11.35 9.67 7.24
N THR A 152 11.61 8.53 7.86
CA THR A 152 10.74 7.34 7.79
C THR A 152 10.39 6.84 9.18
N LEU A 153 9.10 6.69 9.47
CA LEU A 153 8.57 6.06 10.67
C LEU A 153 8.04 4.67 10.31
N LEU A 154 8.58 3.64 10.96
CA LEU A 154 8.10 2.27 10.84
C LEU A 154 7.25 1.91 12.05
N LEU A 155 6.04 1.44 11.82
CA LEU A 155 5.11 0.98 12.85
C LEU A 155 4.78 -0.50 12.62
N CYS A 156 4.93 -1.28 13.68
CA CYS A 156 4.60 -2.70 13.68
C CYS A 156 3.73 -3.04 14.89
N GLY A 157 2.71 -3.84 14.72
CA GLY A 157 1.87 -4.31 15.81
C GLY A 157 2.69 -5.15 16.81
N GLU A 158 2.40 -5.04 18.10
CA GLU A 158 3.11 -5.78 19.15
C GLU A 158 3.04 -7.30 18.94
N LYS A 159 1.92 -7.79 18.41
CA LYS A 159 1.67 -9.22 18.12
C LYS A 159 2.04 -9.62 16.69
N ASP A 160 2.55 -8.71 15.88
CA ASP A 160 2.95 -8.99 14.50
C ASP A 160 4.33 -9.66 14.48
N THR A 161 4.33 -10.99 14.48
CA THR A 161 5.56 -11.81 14.47
C THR A 161 6.22 -11.87 13.09
N HIS A 162 5.54 -11.48 12.03
CA HIS A 162 6.03 -11.56 10.65
C HIS A 162 6.87 -10.34 10.27
N ASN A 163 6.52 -9.16 10.77
CA ASN A 163 7.20 -7.90 10.44
C ASN A 163 8.21 -7.44 11.50
N LYS A 164 8.32 -8.13 12.64
CA LYS A 164 9.27 -7.80 13.73
C LYS A 164 10.72 -8.25 13.50
N LYS A 165 10.97 -9.11 12.50
CA LYS A 165 12.30 -9.72 12.27
C LYS A 165 13.01 -9.10 11.06
N GLY A 166 12.66 -7.87 10.71
CA GLY A 166 13.29 -7.11 9.64
C GLY A 166 14.26 -6.05 10.15
#